data_da96314da9d8b0e3196f2c0fcbc16005
#
_entry.id   da96314da9d8b0e3196f2c0fcbc16005
#
_cell.length_a   1.000
_cell.length_b   1.000
_cell.length_c   1.000
_cell.angle_alpha   90.00
_cell.angle_beta   90.00
_cell.angle_gamma   90.00
#
_symmetry.space_group_name_H-M   'P 1'
#
loop_
_entity.id
_entity.type
_entity.pdbx_description
1 polymer ?
#
loop_
_entity_poly.entity_id
_entity_poly.type
_entity_poly.pdbx_seq_one_letter_code
_entity_poly.pdbx_strand_id
1 'polypeptide(L)'
;DNLGGNLRIIVSAAAPIDAKVGKWVEDIGIKFLQGYGLTETAPIAALTPEYEPSRYASTGMAVKDTDIKLKNVNDAGEGEILIKGPTVMLGYYEDEEATNEVMEDGYFCSGDIGRIDSDGFIYITGRSKNVIVTQNGKNIYPEEIELMLGKIPEISECMVYGKKESEDAHDKELILSLIHI
;
A
#
# COMPACT_ATOMS: atom_id res chain seq x y z
N ASP A 1 30.89 -2.99 -9.05
CA ASP A 1 31.01 -4.14 -8.12
C ASP A 1 30.59 -3.86 -6.66
N ASN A 2 29.85 -2.79 -6.41
CA ASN A 2 29.42 -2.41 -5.05
C ASN A 2 28.46 -3.41 -4.39
N LEU A 3 27.87 -4.34 -5.16
CA LEU A 3 26.93 -5.37 -4.67
C LEU A 3 27.60 -6.74 -4.48
N GLY A 4 28.93 -6.83 -4.54
CA GLY A 4 29.72 -8.04 -4.25
C GLY A 4 29.58 -9.18 -5.26
N GLY A 5 28.89 -9.00 -6.39
CA GLY A 5 28.77 -9.96 -7.48
C GLY A 5 27.91 -11.22 -7.22
N ASN A 6 27.36 -11.38 -6.00
CA ASN A 6 26.55 -12.56 -5.62
C ASN A 6 25.09 -12.25 -5.33
N LEU A 7 24.67 -10.98 -5.44
CA LEU A 7 23.28 -10.59 -5.24
C LEU A 7 22.39 -11.17 -6.34
N ARG A 8 21.33 -11.90 -5.96
CA ARG A 8 20.43 -12.59 -6.89
C ARG A 8 19.01 -12.08 -6.80
N ILE A 9 18.60 -11.65 -5.61
CA ILE A 9 17.22 -11.24 -5.33
C ILE A 9 17.27 -9.99 -4.47
N ILE A 10 16.43 -9.00 -4.80
CA ILE A 10 16.12 -7.84 -3.96
C ILE A 10 14.64 -7.94 -3.62
N VAL A 11 14.30 -7.83 -2.33
CA VAL A 11 12.92 -7.71 -1.85
C VAL A 11 12.72 -6.30 -1.34
N SER A 12 11.74 -5.59 -1.90
CA SER A 12 11.31 -4.26 -1.43
C SER A 12 9.96 -4.40 -0.73
N ALA A 13 9.83 -3.79 0.45
CA ALA A 13 8.59 -3.80 1.23
C ALA A 13 8.47 -2.52 2.06
N ALA A 14 7.34 -2.33 2.75
CA ALA A 14 7.03 -1.24 3.67
C ALA A 14 6.75 0.13 3.05
N ALA A 15 7.14 0.40 1.81
CA ALA A 15 6.83 1.64 1.11
C ALA A 15 6.58 1.38 -0.38
N PRO A 16 5.76 2.20 -1.05
CA PRO A 16 5.60 2.14 -2.49
C PRO A 16 6.93 2.39 -3.20
N ILE A 17 7.17 1.66 -4.29
CA ILE A 17 8.33 1.87 -5.16
C ILE A 17 7.85 2.09 -6.60
N ASP A 18 8.56 2.95 -7.35
CA ASP A 18 8.24 3.12 -8.76
C ASP A 18 8.52 1.82 -9.53
N ALA A 19 7.52 1.34 -10.27
CA ALA A 19 7.61 0.13 -11.09
C ALA A 19 8.81 0.12 -12.05
N LYS A 20 9.28 1.31 -12.49
CA LYS A 20 10.48 1.44 -13.32
C LYS A 20 11.74 0.99 -12.60
N VAL A 21 11.81 1.17 -11.27
CA VAL A 21 12.97 0.74 -10.47
C VAL A 21 13.03 -0.79 -10.43
N GLY A 22 11.90 -1.45 -10.18
CA GLY A 22 11.81 -2.91 -10.23
C GLY A 22 12.24 -3.47 -11.58
N LYS A 23 11.70 -2.90 -12.66
CA LYS A 23 12.10 -3.27 -14.02
C LYS A 23 13.60 -3.06 -14.26
N TRP A 24 14.16 -1.93 -13.85
CA TRP A 24 15.59 -1.65 -14.01
C TRP A 24 16.46 -2.66 -13.24
N VAL A 25 16.08 -3.05 -12.04
CA VAL A 25 16.79 -4.06 -11.25
C VAL A 25 16.81 -5.40 -11.98
N GLU A 26 15.72 -5.79 -12.61
CA GLU A 26 15.65 -7.02 -13.40
C GLU A 26 16.42 -6.93 -14.71
N ASP A 27 16.41 -5.78 -15.37
CA ASP A 27 17.18 -5.55 -16.60
C ASP A 27 18.70 -5.73 -16.38
N ILE A 28 19.20 -5.55 -15.14
CA ILE A 28 20.59 -5.84 -14.76
C ILE A 28 20.81 -7.27 -14.25
N GLY A 29 19.81 -8.14 -14.36
CA GLY A 29 19.91 -9.56 -14.04
C GLY A 29 19.67 -9.94 -12.58
N ILE A 30 19.09 -9.05 -11.77
CA ILE A 30 18.75 -9.30 -10.36
C ILE A 30 17.21 -9.40 -10.25
N LYS A 31 16.70 -10.49 -9.65
CA LYS A 31 15.26 -10.61 -9.42
C LYS A 31 14.77 -9.54 -8.44
N PHE A 32 13.66 -8.90 -8.76
CA PHE A 32 13.01 -7.90 -7.92
C PHE A 32 11.65 -8.38 -7.45
N LEU A 33 11.47 -8.49 -6.15
CA LEU A 33 10.21 -8.89 -5.53
C LEU A 33 9.68 -7.75 -4.66
N GLN A 34 8.38 -7.57 -4.66
CA GLN A 34 7.71 -6.67 -3.73
C GLN A 34 6.93 -7.46 -2.70
N GLY A 35 6.95 -6.99 -1.45
CA GLY A 35 6.15 -7.53 -0.36
C GLY A 35 5.26 -6.48 0.26
N TYR A 36 4.13 -6.92 0.79
CA TYR A 36 3.21 -6.13 1.56
C TYR A 36 2.93 -6.79 2.90
N GLY A 37 2.83 -5.97 3.92
CA GLY A 37 2.42 -6.37 5.24
C GLY A 37 2.65 -5.26 6.27
N LEU A 38 2.29 -5.54 7.49
CA LEU A 38 2.31 -4.62 8.63
C LEU A 38 2.93 -5.34 9.83
N THR A 39 3.24 -4.60 10.87
CA THR A 39 3.71 -5.18 12.14
C THR A 39 2.72 -6.22 12.67
N GLU A 40 1.43 -5.94 12.51
CA GLU A 40 0.30 -6.77 12.89
C GLU A 40 0.17 -8.07 12.06
N THR A 41 0.97 -8.21 10.99
CA THR A 41 0.98 -9.42 10.13
C THR A 41 2.34 -10.13 10.10
N ALA A 42 3.25 -9.85 11.02
CA ALA A 42 4.52 -10.50 11.37
C ALA A 42 5.52 -10.80 10.22
N PRO A 43 6.00 -9.91 9.43
CA PRO A 43 5.46 -8.63 8.94
C PRO A 43 4.90 -8.76 7.51
N ILE A 44 4.76 -9.97 6.92
CA ILE A 44 4.42 -10.17 5.50
C ILE A 44 3.06 -10.87 5.36
N ALA A 45 2.17 -10.23 4.58
CA ALA A 45 0.88 -10.79 4.19
C ALA A 45 0.82 -11.15 2.69
N ALA A 46 1.55 -10.41 1.83
CA ALA A 46 1.66 -10.70 0.40
C ALA A 46 3.09 -10.53 -0.10
N LEU A 47 3.44 -11.28 -1.15
CA LEU A 47 4.76 -11.25 -1.78
C LEU A 47 4.64 -11.55 -3.28
N THR A 48 5.42 -10.86 -4.12
CA THR A 48 5.53 -11.20 -5.54
C THR A 48 6.11 -12.61 -5.69
N PRO A 49 5.44 -13.52 -6.42
CA PRO A 49 5.97 -14.85 -6.66
C PRO A 49 7.17 -14.82 -7.61
N GLU A 50 8.19 -15.62 -7.32
CA GLU A 50 9.42 -15.66 -8.11
C GLU A 50 9.24 -16.05 -9.59
N TYR A 51 8.14 -16.73 -9.92
CA TYR A 51 7.84 -17.17 -11.29
C TYR A 51 7.17 -16.09 -12.13
N GLU A 52 6.72 -14.98 -11.51
CA GLU A 52 6.08 -13.87 -12.20
C GLU A 52 6.53 -12.50 -11.63
N PRO A 53 7.83 -12.18 -11.74
CA PRO A 53 8.38 -10.95 -11.16
C PRO A 53 7.94 -9.68 -11.89
N SER A 54 7.46 -9.78 -13.14
CA SER A 54 7.19 -8.63 -14.03
C SER A 54 6.01 -7.72 -13.64
N ARG A 55 5.28 -8.04 -12.56
CA ARG A 55 4.16 -7.19 -12.09
C ARG A 55 4.64 -6.14 -11.08
N TYR A 56 5.56 -5.28 -11.51
CA TYR A 56 6.27 -4.31 -10.66
C TYR A 56 5.41 -3.29 -9.93
N ALA A 57 4.14 -3.10 -10.32
CA ALA A 57 3.20 -2.22 -9.61
C ALA A 57 2.41 -2.95 -8.52
N SER A 58 2.50 -4.29 -8.46
CA SER A 58 1.82 -5.12 -7.49
C SER A 58 2.71 -5.44 -6.29
N THR A 59 2.13 -5.57 -5.13
CA THR A 59 2.78 -6.08 -3.93
C THR A 59 2.77 -7.61 -3.85
N GLY A 60 2.37 -8.28 -4.93
CA GLY A 60 2.31 -9.73 -5.05
C GLY A 60 0.96 -10.34 -4.66
N MET A 61 0.99 -11.61 -4.34
CA MET A 61 -0.16 -12.43 -3.95
C MET A 61 -0.08 -12.77 -2.47
N ALA A 62 -1.22 -13.12 -1.86
CA ALA A 62 -1.25 -13.61 -0.48
C ALA A 62 -0.23 -14.73 -0.26
N VAL A 63 0.53 -14.64 0.83
CA VAL A 63 1.46 -15.72 1.20
C VAL A 63 0.71 -16.96 1.65
N LYS A 64 1.42 -18.09 1.72
CA LYS A 64 0.83 -19.37 2.09
C LYS A 64 0.02 -19.26 3.40
N ASP A 65 -1.14 -19.91 3.44
CA ASP A 65 -2.06 -19.97 4.58
C ASP A 65 -2.62 -18.59 5.01
N THR A 66 -2.51 -17.57 4.15
CA THR A 66 -3.06 -16.22 4.36
C THR A 66 -4.23 -15.99 3.39
N ASP A 67 -5.33 -15.51 3.91
CA ASP A 67 -6.51 -15.11 3.14
C ASP A 67 -6.60 -13.57 3.15
N ILE A 68 -6.72 -12.98 1.95
CA ILE A 68 -6.83 -11.54 1.77
C ILE A 68 -8.07 -11.24 0.95
N LYS A 69 -8.92 -10.37 1.47
CA LYS A 69 -10.14 -9.90 0.79
C LYS A 69 -10.30 -8.39 0.90
N LEU A 70 -11.22 -7.85 0.12
CA LEU A 70 -11.57 -6.42 0.15
C LEU A 70 -12.92 -6.22 0.86
N LYS A 71 -13.02 -5.15 1.64
CA LYS A 71 -14.22 -4.66 2.29
C LYS A 71 -14.62 -3.31 1.69
N ASN A 72 -15.92 -3.07 1.58
CA ASN A 72 -16.49 -1.81 1.08
C ASN A 72 -15.95 -1.44 -0.31
N VAL A 73 -16.00 -2.39 -1.24
CA VAL A 73 -15.47 -2.20 -2.60
C VAL A 73 -16.28 -1.14 -3.34
N ASN A 74 -15.58 -0.14 -3.90
CA ASN A 74 -16.14 0.93 -4.71
C ASN A 74 -16.31 0.50 -6.19
N ASP A 75 -16.86 1.40 -7.02
CA ASP A 75 -17.07 1.16 -8.45
C ASP A 75 -15.76 0.96 -9.25
N ALA A 76 -14.63 1.39 -8.70
CA ALA A 76 -13.31 1.17 -9.29
C ALA A 76 -12.71 -0.20 -8.91
N GLY A 77 -13.40 -1.00 -8.09
CA GLY A 77 -12.91 -2.28 -7.60
C GLY A 77 -11.92 -2.17 -6.46
N GLU A 78 -11.86 -1.03 -5.78
CA GLU A 78 -10.97 -0.78 -4.65
C GLU A 78 -11.74 -0.87 -3.34
N GLY A 79 -11.10 -1.43 -2.33
CA GLY A 79 -11.68 -1.56 -0.99
C GLY A 79 -10.59 -1.66 0.08
N GLU A 80 -11.00 -1.65 1.34
CA GLU A 80 -10.09 -1.88 2.44
C GLU A 80 -9.61 -3.33 2.45
N ILE A 81 -8.30 -3.51 2.59
CA ILE A 81 -7.65 -4.83 2.61
C ILE A 81 -7.82 -5.45 3.99
N LEU A 82 -8.47 -6.60 4.03
CA LEU A 82 -8.65 -7.44 5.20
C LEU A 82 -7.76 -8.66 5.09
N ILE A 83 -7.07 -9.00 6.18
CA ILE A 83 -6.06 -10.06 6.23
C ILE A 83 -6.40 -11.06 7.32
N LYS A 84 -6.37 -12.35 6.99
CA LYS A 84 -6.55 -13.45 7.93
C LYS A 84 -5.49 -14.51 7.69
N GLY A 85 -4.88 -15.00 8.75
CA GLY A 85 -3.85 -16.04 8.63
C GLY A 85 -3.04 -16.20 9.91
N PRO A 86 -2.13 -17.18 9.94
CA PRO A 86 -1.36 -17.50 11.15
C PRO A 86 -0.33 -16.39 11.52
N THR A 87 -0.05 -15.47 10.61
CA THR A 87 0.85 -14.34 10.84
C THR A 87 0.16 -13.13 11.44
N VAL A 88 -1.18 -13.10 11.45
CA VAL A 88 -1.96 -12.01 12.05
C VAL A 88 -1.80 -12.05 13.57
N MET A 89 -1.56 -10.90 14.18
CA MET A 89 -1.42 -10.73 15.63
C MET A 89 -2.65 -11.25 16.38
N LEU A 90 -2.47 -11.60 17.64
CA LEU A 90 -3.57 -11.96 18.54
C LEU A 90 -4.33 -10.72 19.03
N GLY A 91 -3.67 -9.56 19.07
CA GLY A 91 -4.20 -8.29 19.51
C GLY A 91 -3.09 -7.36 20.00
N TYR A 92 -3.45 -6.14 20.35
CA TYR A 92 -2.57 -5.17 21.00
C TYR A 92 -2.42 -5.51 22.48
N TYR A 93 -1.21 -5.33 23.00
CA TYR A 93 -0.89 -5.67 24.38
C TYR A 93 -1.67 -4.81 25.36
N GLU A 94 -2.44 -5.47 26.25
CA GLU A 94 -3.31 -4.83 27.25
C GLU A 94 -4.28 -3.77 26.71
N ASP A 95 -4.64 -3.85 25.40
CA ASP A 95 -5.56 -2.92 24.73
C ASP A 95 -6.59 -3.69 23.89
N GLU A 96 -7.61 -4.17 24.59
CA GLU A 96 -8.71 -4.91 23.99
C GLU A 96 -9.61 -4.00 23.13
N GLU A 97 -9.75 -2.72 23.48
CA GLU A 97 -10.54 -1.75 22.74
C GLU A 97 -9.93 -1.50 21.36
N ALA A 98 -8.65 -1.14 21.30
CA ALA A 98 -7.94 -0.97 20.03
C ALA A 98 -7.86 -2.28 19.22
N THR A 99 -7.80 -3.44 19.89
CA THR A 99 -7.84 -4.74 19.19
C THR A 99 -9.18 -4.96 18.50
N ASN A 100 -10.28 -4.72 19.20
CA ASN A 100 -11.62 -4.90 18.66
C ASN A 100 -11.95 -3.91 17.53
N GLU A 101 -11.36 -2.72 17.53
CA GLU A 101 -11.52 -1.74 16.44
C GLU A 101 -10.94 -2.22 15.10
N VAL A 102 -9.89 -3.06 15.15
CA VAL A 102 -9.17 -3.50 13.94
C VAL A 102 -9.42 -4.97 13.58
N MET A 103 -10.24 -5.68 14.36
CA MET A 103 -10.56 -7.09 14.09
C MET A 103 -12.04 -7.26 13.74
N GLU A 104 -12.34 -7.90 12.60
CA GLU A 104 -13.69 -8.14 12.13
C GLU A 104 -13.81 -9.55 11.55
N ASP A 105 -14.68 -10.38 12.09
CA ASP A 105 -14.92 -11.78 11.65
C ASP A 105 -13.62 -12.63 11.54
N GLY A 106 -12.65 -12.32 12.40
CA GLY A 106 -11.36 -12.99 12.43
C GLY A 106 -10.39 -12.51 11.35
N TYR A 107 -10.69 -11.39 10.68
CA TYR A 107 -9.79 -10.66 9.82
C TYR A 107 -9.26 -9.42 10.52
N PHE A 108 -8.01 -9.11 10.25
CA PHE A 108 -7.40 -7.84 10.58
C PHE A 108 -7.73 -6.79 9.51
N CYS A 109 -8.31 -5.68 9.92
CA CYS A 109 -8.60 -4.51 9.07
C CYS A 109 -7.33 -3.66 8.96
N SER A 110 -6.67 -3.71 7.81
CA SER A 110 -5.34 -3.11 7.66
C SER A 110 -5.34 -1.58 7.62
N GLY A 111 -6.49 -0.98 7.31
CA GLY A 111 -6.60 0.45 7.00
C GLY A 111 -5.97 0.83 5.66
N ASP A 112 -5.43 -0.10 4.89
CA ASP A 112 -4.92 0.12 3.54
C ASP A 112 -6.03 -0.11 2.52
N ILE A 113 -6.10 0.75 1.52
CA ILE A 113 -7.00 0.61 0.37
C ILE A 113 -6.24 0.02 -0.79
N GLY A 114 -6.88 -0.89 -1.50
CA GLY A 114 -6.27 -1.52 -2.66
C GLY A 114 -7.29 -2.28 -3.51
N ARG A 115 -6.80 -2.92 -4.54
CA ARG A 115 -7.56 -3.81 -5.42
C ARG A 115 -6.84 -5.14 -5.58
N ILE A 116 -7.60 -6.17 -5.93
CA ILE A 116 -7.10 -7.50 -6.26
C ILE A 116 -7.52 -7.80 -7.70
N ASP A 117 -6.56 -8.17 -8.55
CA ASP A 117 -6.89 -8.53 -9.93
C ASP A 117 -7.38 -9.98 -10.06
N SER A 118 -7.78 -10.37 -11.27
CA SER A 118 -8.31 -11.71 -11.56
C SER A 118 -7.32 -12.85 -11.30
N ASP A 119 -6.04 -12.56 -11.26
CA ASP A 119 -4.97 -13.53 -11.01
C ASP A 119 -4.59 -13.57 -9.52
N GLY A 120 -5.20 -12.70 -8.69
CA GLY A 120 -4.97 -12.64 -7.24
C GLY A 120 -3.84 -11.71 -6.81
N PHE A 121 -3.32 -10.88 -7.73
CA PHE A 121 -2.30 -9.88 -7.39
C PHE A 121 -2.91 -8.65 -6.71
N ILE A 122 -2.26 -8.20 -5.67
CA ILE A 122 -2.70 -7.11 -4.80
C ILE A 122 -1.97 -5.83 -5.19
N TYR A 123 -2.73 -4.73 -5.30
CA TYR A 123 -2.24 -3.39 -5.62
C TYR A 123 -2.72 -2.44 -4.52
N ILE A 124 -1.79 -1.81 -3.83
CA ILE A 124 -2.10 -0.82 -2.79
C ILE A 124 -2.27 0.54 -3.48
N THR A 125 -3.37 1.23 -3.19
CA THR A 125 -3.67 2.57 -3.73
C THR A 125 -3.50 3.67 -2.69
N GLY A 126 -3.69 3.39 -1.40
CA GLY A 126 -3.48 4.36 -0.34
C GLY A 126 -3.95 3.88 1.03
N ARG A 127 -4.09 4.83 1.96
CA ARG A 127 -4.58 4.60 3.31
C ARG A 127 -5.99 5.14 3.49
N SER A 128 -6.88 4.39 4.14
CA SER A 128 -8.27 4.79 4.38
C SER A 128 -8.38 6.11 5.16
N LYS A 129 -7.49 6.33 6.14
CA LYS A 129 -7.44 7.56 6.94
C LYS A 129 -6.95 8.79 6.15
N ASN A 130 -6.21 8.58 5.07
CA ASN A 130 -5.63 9.64 4.24
C ASN A 130 -6.53 10.00 3.06
N VAL A 131 -7.51 9.15 2.71
CA VAL A 131 -8.40 9.40 1.57
C VAL A 131 -9.05 10.78 1.69
N ILE A 132 -8.93 11.56 0.63
CA ILE A 132 -9.56 12.86 0.48
C ILE A 132 -10.82 12.65 -0.35
N VAL A 133 -11.98 12.81 0.29
CA VAL A 133 -13.26 12.76 -0.40
C VAL A 133 -13.59 14.16 -0.87
N THR A 134 -13.70 14.35 -2.19
CA THR A 134 -14.03 15.64 -2.80
C THR A 134 -15.53 15.91 -2.76
N GLN A 135 -15.93 17.18 -3.02
CA GLN A 135 -17.34 17.60 -3.09
C GLN A 135 -18.19 16.76 -4.06
N ASN A 136 -17.56 16.19 -5.09
CA ASN A 136 -18.23 15.33 -6.06
C ASN A 136 -18.24 13.84 -5.65
N GLY A 137 -17.85 13.52 -4.40
CA GLY A 137 -17.79 12.15 -3.88
C GLY A 137 -16.65 11.30 -4.45
N LYS A 138 -15.67 11.91 -5.14
CA LYS A 138 -14.53 11.19 -5.68
C LYS A 138 -13.46 11.02 -4.60
N ASN A 139 -12.98 9.79 -4.44
CA ASN A 139 -11.83 9.51 -3.59
C ASN A 139 -10.53 9.92 -4.30
N ILE A 140 -9.69 10.64 -3.59
CA ILE A 140 -8.32 10.99 -4.00
C ILE A 140 -7.37 10.38 -2.99
N TYR A 141 -6.36 9.69 -3.47
CA TYR A 141 -5.30 9.09 -2.66
C TYR A 141 -4.06 9.99 -2.71
N PRO A 142 -3.71 10.66 -1.61
CA PRO A 142 -2.55 11.56 -1.55
C PRO A 142 -1.27 10.91 -2.03
N GLU A 143 -1.06 9.66 -1.66
CA GLU A 143 0.15 8.88 -1.95
C GLU A 143 0.39 8.72 -3.47
N GLU A 144 -0.67 8.58 -4.27
CA GLU A 144 -0.54 8.51 -5.74
C GLU A 144 -0.03 9.82 -6.33
N ILE A 145 -0.53 10.96 -5.82
CA ILE A 145 -0.11 12.28 -6.26
C ILE A 145 1.33 12.54 -5.84
N GLU A 146 1.67 12.24 -4.60
CA GLU A 146 3.02 12.39 -4.04
C GLU A 146 4.04 11.57 -4.84
N LEU A 147 3.68 10.32 -5.20
CA LEU A 147 4.53 9.46 -6.04
C LEU A 147 4.76 10.05 -7.44
N MET A 148 3.74 10.72 -8.02
CA MET A 148 3.90 11.39 -9.32
C MET A 148 4.78 12.63 -9.21
N LEU A 149 4.59 13.44 -8.18
CA LEU A 149 5.34 14.66 -7.94
C LEU A 149 6.81 14.40 -7.59
N GLY A 150 7.09 13.33 -6.84
CA GLY A 150 8.45 12.91 -6.51
C GLY A 150 9.32 12.50 -7.72
N LYS A 151 8.71 12.41 -8.92
CA LYS A 151 9.43 12.18 -10.18
C LYS A 151 9.97 13.48 -10.80
N ILE A 152 9.59 14.64 -10.27
CA ILE A 152 10.01 15.95 -10.73
C ILE A 152 11.32 16.30 -10.00
N PRO A 153 12.47 16.46 -10.72
CA PRO A 153 13.77 16.65 -10.07
C PRO A 153 13.87 17.89 -9.19
N GLU A 154 13.02 18.89 -9.47
CA GLU A 154 12.98 20.16 -8.74
C GLU A 154 12.19 20.08 -7.43
N ILE A 155 11.51 18.96 -7.18
CA ILE A 155 10.73 18.73 -5.95
C ILE A 155 11.53 17.81 -5.03
N SER A 156 11.99 18.32 -3.90
CA SER A 156 12.67 17.52 -2.88
C SER A 156 11.69 16.70 -2.06
N GLU A 157 10.64 17.37 -1.59
CA GLU A 157 9.60 16.75 -0.78
C GLU A 157 8.25 17.37 -1.16
N CYS A 158 7.20 16.55 -1.09
CA CYS A 158 5.83 17.03 -1.26
C CYS A 158 4.91 16.36 -0.24
N MET A 159 3.85 17.05 0.10
CA MET A 159 2.79 16.55 0.96
C MET A 159 1.46 16.95 0.35
N VAL A 160 0.57 15.97 0.22
CA VAL A 160 -0.80 16.14 -0.25
C VAL A 160 -1.76 15.85 0.90
N TYR A 161 -2.62 16.78 1.25
CA TYR A 161 -3.60 16.58 2.29
C TYR A 161 -4.92 17.28 1.99
N GLY A 162 -6.00 16.79 2.59
CA GLY A 162 -7.30 17.41 2.49
C GLY A 162 -7.55 18.38 3.65
N LYS A 163 -7.95 19.60 3.35
CA LYS A 163 -8.39 20.59 4.34
C LYS A 163 -9.88 20.79 4.24
N LYS A 164 -10.57 20.80 5.38
CA LYS A 164 -11.99 21.19 5.45
C LYS A 164 -12.07 22.73 5.46
N GLU A 165 -13.03 23.28 4.71
CA GLU A 165 -13.28 24.73 4.72
C GLU A 165 -13.88 25.21 6.05
N SER A 166 -14.66 24.33 6.74
CA SER A 166 -15.22 24.56 8.06
C SER A 166 -15.32 23.26 8.84
N GLU A 167 -15.52 23.32 10.18
CA GLU A 167 -15.70 22.13 11.02
C GLU A 167 -16.93 21.28 10.60
N ASP A 168 -17.96 21.93 10.06
CA ASP A 168 -19.21 21.29 9.62
C ASP A 168 -19.14 20.79 8.17
N ALA A 169 -18.09 21.09 7.41
CA ALA A 169 -17.96 20.63 6.03
C ALA A 169 -17.67 19.12 5.98
N HIS A 170 -18.49 18.38 5.22
CA HIS A 170 -18.26 16.97 4.96
C HIS A 170 -17.14 16.76 3.95
N ASP A 171 -16.90 17.75 3.07
CA ASP A 171 -15.96 17.70 1.98
C ASP A 171 -14.61 18.33 2.36
N LYS A 172 -13.54 17.86 1.71
CA LYS A 172 -12.21 18.41 1.89
C LYS A 172 -11.74 19.07 0.60
N GLU A 173 -11.10 20.23 0.71
CA GLU A 173 -10.28 20.76 -0.38
C GLU A 173 -8.94 20.04 -0.43
N LEU A 174 -8.46 19.80 -1.66
CA LEU A 174 -7.12 19.27 -1.89
C LEU A 174 -6.09 20.39 -1.67
N ILE A 175 -5.15 20.15 -0.76
CA ILE A 175 -4.02 21.05 -0.54
C ILE A 175 -2.73 20.31 -0.88
N LEU A 176 -1.90 20.95 -1.67
CA LEU A 176 -0.57 20.50 -2.04
C LEU A 176 0.47 21.42 -1.38
N SER A 177 1.36 20.83 -0.61
CA SER A 177 2.56 21.50 -0.08
C SER A 177 3.79 20.95 -0.78
N LEU A 178 4.62 21.84 -1.31
CA LEU A 178 5.86 21.51 -2.02
C LEU A 178 7.05 22.14 -1.30
N ILE A 179 8.13 21.37 -1.16
CA ILE A 179 9.43 21.84 -0.73
C ILE A 179 10.36 21.77 -1.95
N HIS A 180 10.81 22.92 -2.38
CA HIS A 180 11.76 23.08 -3.48
C HIS A 180 13.17 23.27 -2.88
N ILE A 181 14.17 22.62 -3.49
CA ILE A 181 15.60 22.85 -3.20
C ILE A 181 16.19 23.75 -4.26
#